data_50402839e30ba74efaaff82b68258975
#
_entry.id   50402839e30ba74efaaff82b68258975
#
_cell.length_a   1.000
_cell.length_b   1.000
_cell.length_c   1.000
_cell.angle_alpha   90.00
_cell.angle_beta   90.00
_cell.angle_gamma   90.00
#
_symmetry.space_group_name_H-M   'P 1'
#
loop_
_entity.id
_entity.type
_entity.pdbx_description
1 polymer ?
#
loop_
_entity_poly.entity_id
_entity_poly.type
_entity_poly.pdbx_seq_one_letter_code
_entity_poly.pdbx_strand_id
1 'polypeptide(L)'
;MPNNSPRHRTTQDTLRFALLAAVAIVINYFDPPLPFLPGAKLGLSQVSTMLCLEMYGPLATVALVLLRILVTGLIKGNLMTITSSLSFVGSMGAVIVMVVLHKVFGKHIGLPTVSTVGGVCNNVSQYLLLLITRTVGTLWYYLPLLVVAGGVAGYLVGGVSLAVLSRLDRALHGSVTVESR
;
A
#
# COMPACT_ATOMS: atom_id res chain seq x y z
N MET A 1 20.82 -30.39 -12.69
CA MET A 1 19.40 -30.40 -12.24
C MET A 1 19.33 -29.56 -10.98
N PRO A 2 18.69 -28.40 -10.97
CA PRO A 2 18.57 -27.60 -9.75
C PRO A 2 17.60 -28.32 -8.81
N ASN A 3 18.04 -28.55 -7.60
CA ASN A 3 17.29 -29.21 -6.53
C ASN A 3 16.14 -28.30 -6.09
N ASN A 4 14.97 -28.47 -6.69
CA ASN A 4 13.76 -27.70 -6.48
C ASN A 4 12.98 -28.26 -5.29
N SER A 5 13.64 -28.42 -4.13
CA SER A 5 12.98 -28.86 -2.92
C SER A 5 11.97 -27.81 -2.44
N PRO A 6 10.76 -28.21 -2.01
CA PRO A 6 9.71 -27.27 -1.58
C PRO A 6 10.13 -26.34 -0.44
N ARG A 7 11.12 -26.75 0.36
CA ARG A 7 11.72 -25.91 1.42
C ARG A 7 12.46 -24.68 0.89
N HIS A 8 13.16 -24.78 -0.24
CA HIS A 8 13.89 -23.64 -0.82
C HIS A 8 12.95 -22.58 -1.39
N ARG A 9 11.83 -22.94 -1.99
CA ARG A 9 10.80 -22.00 -2.46
C ARG A 9 10.21 -21.20 -1.31
N THR A 10 9.83 -21.86 -0.22
CA THR A 10 9.25 -21.19 0.96
C THR A 10 10.21 -20.18 1.59
N THR A 11 11.49 -20.51 1.67
CA THR A 11 12.51 -19.61 2.26
C THR A 11 12.75 -18.38 1.37
N GLN A 12 12.81 -18.56 0.05
CA GLN A 12 12.99 -17.45 -0.89
C GLN A 12 11.77 -16.52 -0.90
N ASP A 13 10.57 -17.07 -0.85
CA ASP A 13 9.34 -16.26 -0.82
C ASP A 13 9.22 -15.50 0.50
N THR A 14 9.60 -16.11 1.61
CA THR A 14 9.66 -15.44 2.92
C THR A 14 10.69 -14.31 2.92
N LEU A 15 11.87 -14.53 2.33
CA LEU A 15 12.92 -13.51 2.24
C LEU A 15 12.46 -12.31 1.37
N ARG A 16 11.84 -12.58 0.23
CA ARG A 16 11.28 -11.54 -0.65
C ARG A 16 10.18 -10.75 0.05
N PHE A 17 9.28 -11.42 0.76
CA PHE A 17 8.24 -10.76 1.56
C PHE A 17 8.85 -9.90 2.67
N ALA A 18 9.86 -10.40 3.39
CA ALA A 18 10.56 -9.64 4.43
C ALA A 18 11.26 -8.40 3.87
N LEU A 19 11.89 -8.53 2.68
CA LEU A 19 12.49 -7.39 1.99
C LEU A 19 11.43 -6.34 1.58
N LEU A 20 10.31 -6.80 1.02
CA LEU A 20 9.19 -5.92 0.67
C LEU A 20 8.62 -5.21 1.90
N ALA A 21 8.51 -5.93 3.02
CA ALA A 21 8.05 -5.37 4.29
C ALA A 21 9.04 -4.32 4.83
N ALA A 22 10.33 -4.57 4.77
CA ALA A 22 11.36 -3.62 5.17
C ALA A 22 11.28 -2.33 4.33
N VAL A 23 11.18 -2.45 3.02
CA VAL A 23 11.01 -1.31 2.11
C VAL A 23 9.70 -0.57 2.41
N ALA A 24 8.61 -1.28 2.68
CA ALA A 24 7.33 -0.69 3.04
C ALA A 24 7.41 0.14 4.32
N ILE A 25 8.14 -0.35 5.34
CA ILE A 25 8.36 0.36 6.61
C ILE A 25 9.18 1.62 6.38
N VAL A 26 10.26 1.53 5.62
CA VAL A 26 11.12 2.68 5.29
C VAL A 26 10.33 3.76 4.54
N ILE A 27 9.59 3.38 3.51
CA ILE A 27 8.76 4.32 2.76
C ILE A 27 7.71 4.98 3.67
N ASN A 28 7.05 4.19 4.53
CA ASN A 28 6.04 4.71 5.45
C ASN A 28 6.65 5.62 6.54
N TYR A 29 7.90 5.39 6.92
CA TYR A 29 8.62 6.25 7.86
C TYR A 29 8.88 7.64 7.26
N PHE A 30 9.26 7.69 5.98
CA PHE A 30 9.53 8.91 5.24
C PHE A 30 8.30 9.54 4.58
N ASP A 31 7.11 8.92 4.67
CA ASP A 31 5.87 9.47 4.10
C ASP A 31 5.33 10.58 5.01
N PRO A 32 5.63 11.87 4.73
CA PRO A 32 5.24 12.97 5.60
C PRO A 32 3.75 13.24 5.46
N PRO A 33 3.07 13.64 6.55
CA PRO A 33 1.75 14.22 6.42
C PRO A 33 1.85 15.53 5.64
N LEU A 34 0.90 15.77 4.74
CA LEU A 34 0.85 17.01 3.99
C LEU A 34 0.55 18.18 4.95
N PRO A 35 1.43 19.21 5.02
CA PRO A 35 1.29 20.27 6.01
C PRO A 35 0.01 21.12 5.82
N PHE A 36 -0.53 21.15 4.61
CA PHE A 36 -1.73 21.91 4.25
C PHE A 36 -3.04 21.11 4.40
N LEU A 37 -2.97 19.80 4.63
CA LEU A 37 -4.12 18.89 4.65
C LEU A 37 -3.98 17.94 5.84
N PRO A 38 -4.58 18.28 7.01
CA PRO A 38 -4.56 17.40 8.18
C PRO A 38 -5.17 16.03 7.79
N GLY A 39 -4.37 14.99 8.00
CA GLY A 39 -4.78 13.60 7.68
C GLY A 39 -4.43 13.12 6.27
N ALA A 40 -4.12 14.00 5.31
CA ALA A 40 -3.68 13.56 3.99
C ALA A 40 -2.20 13.18 4.00
N LYS A 41 -1.88 12.03 3.42
CA LYS A 41 -0.52 11.57 3.15
C LYS A 41 -0.35 11.38 1.65
N LEU A 42 0.88 11.51 1.16
CA LEU A 42 1.19 11.22 -0.25
C LEU A 42 0.88 9.77 -0.65
N GLY A 43 0.80 8.87 0.34
CA GLY A 43 0.42 7.48 0.11
C GLY A 43 1.50 6.67 -0.62
N LEU A 44 2.76 7.11 -0.60
CA LEU A 44 3.88 6.38 -1.21
C LEU A 44 3.98 4.94 -0.70
N SER A 45 3.64 4.75 0.56
CA SER A 45 3.59 3.42 1.18
C SER A 45 2.55 2.48 0.55
N GLN A 46 1.60 3.01 -0.22
CA GLN A 46 0.60 2.24 -0.94
C GLN A 46 1.19 1.47 -2.13
N VAL A 47 2.35 1.90 -2.68
CA VAL A 47 3.11 1.14 -3.69
C VAL A 47 3.41 -0.26 -3.17
N SER A 48 3.94 -0.36 -1.95
CA SER A 48 4.28 -1.66 -1.34
C SER A 48 3.04 -2.52 -1.08
N THR A 49 1.91 -1.89 -0.73
CA THR A 49 0.62 -2.57 -0.54
C THR A 49 0.14 -3.20 -1.85
N MET A 50 0.26 -2.44 -2.95
CA MET A 50 -0.16 -2.88 -4.28
C MET A 50 0.73 -4.01 -4.80
N LEU A 51 2.06 -3.89 -4.65
CA LEU A 51 3.02 -4.93 -5.00
C LEU A 51 2.76 -6.22 -4.22
N CYS A 52 2.48 -6.10 -2.91
CA CYS A 52 2.16 -7.25 -2.07
C CYS A 52 0.84 -7.92 -2.49
N LEU A 53 -0.17 -7.14 -2.86
CA LEU A 53 -1.46 -7.67 -3.30
C LEU A 53 -1.32 -8.52 -4.56
N GLU A 54 -0.53 -8.07 -5.53
CA GLU A 54 -0.29 -8.78 -6.78
C GLU A 54 0.60 -10.02 -6.61
N MET A 55 1.63 -9.94 -5.76
CA MET A 55 2.62 -11.02 -5.61
C MET A 55 2.20 -12.09 -4.62
N TYR A 56 1.57 -11.72 -3.52
CA TYR A 56 1.30 -12.60 -2.37
C TYR A 56 -0.18 -12.72 -2.02
N GLY A 57 -1.02 -11.91 -2.66
CA GLY A 57 -2.47 -11.92 -2.45
C GLY A 57 -2.97 -11.16 -1.22
N PRO A 58 -4.29 -11.22 -0.96
CA PRO A 58 -4.96 -10.32 -0.02
C PRO A 58 -4.55 -10.51 1.45
N LEU A 59 -4.37 -11.76 1.88
CA LEU A 59 -4.05 -12.05 3.29
C LEU A 59 -2.66 -11.53 3.68
N ALA A 60 -1.66 -11.77 2.81
CA ALA A 60 -0.30 -11.27 2.99
C ALA A 60 -0.27 -9.73 2.97
N THR A 61 -1.12 -9.10 2.15
CA THR A 61 -1.23 -7.64 2.07
C THR A 61 -1.76 -7.03 3.37
N VAL A 62 -2.78 -7.64 3.98
CA VAL A 62 -3.29 -7.21 5.30
C VAL A 62 -2.19 -7.35 6.35
N ALA A 63 -1.48 -8.48 6.38
CA ALA A 63 -0.38 -8.71 7.31
C ALA A 63 0.75 -7.67 7.13
N LEU A 64 1.13 -7.38 5.88
CA LEU A 64 2.14 -6.35 5.55
C LEU A 64 1.72 -4.98 6.09
N VAL A 65 0.47 -4.58 5.85
CA VAL A 65 -0.02 -3.26 6.27
C VAL A 65 -0.06 -3.14 7.79
N LEU A 66 -0.54 -4.18 8.50
CA LEU A 66 -0.50 -4.23 9.95
C LEU A 66 0.93 -4.12 10.49
N LEU A 67 1.83 -4.95 9.97
CA LEU A 67 3.24 -4.94 10.36
C LEU A 67 3.87 -3.56 10.14
N ARG A 68 3.66 -2.96 8.97
CA ARG A 68 4.17 -1.64 8.62
C ARG A 68 3.70 -0.57 9.60
N ILE A 69 2.41 -0.54 9.94
CA ILE A 69 1.84 0.48 10.84
C ILE A 69 2.37 0.29 12.26
N LEU A 70 2.41 -0.95 12.74
CA LEU A 70 2.92 -1.26 14.08
C LEU A 70 4.39 -0.87 14.22
N VAL A 71 5.23 -1.32 13.30
CA VAL A 71 6.67 -1.04 13.37
C VAL A 71 6.96 0.45 13.23
N THR A 72 6.31 1.14 12.27
CA THR A 72 6.52 2.59 12.11
C THR A 72 6.00 3.37 13.31
N GLY A 73 4.87 2.95 13.89
CA GLY A 73 4.31 3.56 15.09
C GLY A 73 5.20 3.37 16.32
N LEU A 74 5.85 2.20 16.45
CA LEU A 74 6.86 1.93 17.49
C LEU A 74 8.09 2.81 17.32
N ILE A 75 8.65 2.88 16.11
CA ILE A 75 9.85 3.67 15.81
C ILE A 75 9.61 5.16 16.07
N LYS A 76 8.42 5.68 15.70
CA LYS A 76 8.04 7.09 15.91
C LYS A 76 7.58 7.38 17.34
N GLY A 77 7.41 6.36 18.19
CA GLY A 77 6.90 6.52 19.56
C GLY A 77 5.46 7.06 19.64
N ASN A 78 4.67 6.91 18.58
CA ASN A 78 3.36 7.55 18.46
C ASN A 78 2.20 6.58 18.22
N LEU A 79 2.32 5.32 18.67
CA LEU A 79 1.30 4.27 18.48
C LEU A 79 -0.10 4.67 18.97
N MET A 80 -0.18 5.44 20.05
CA MET A 80 -1.43 5.84 20.70
C MET A 80 -1.91 7.25 20.26
N THR A 81 -1.31 7.82 19.22
CA THR A 81 -1.69 9.17 18.75
C THR A 81 -2.80 9.11 17.70
N ILE A 82 -3.52 10.21 17.55
CA ILE A 82 -4.54 10.39 16.49
C ILE A 82 -3.93 10.11 15.12
N THR A 83 -2.69 10.53 14.87
CA THR A 83 -1.98 10.31 13.60
C THR A 83 -1.80 8.82 13.29
N SER A 84 -1.50 8.01 14.29
CA SER A 84 -1.37 6.55 14.11
C SER A 84 -2.74 5.91 13.83
N SER A 85 -3.78 6.33 14.56
CA SER A 85 -5.15 5.88 14.32
C SER A 85 -5.64 6.24 12.92
N LEU A 86 -5.34 7.46 12.43
CA LEU A 86 -5.65 7.88 11.06
C LEU A 86 -4.95 6.98 10.04
N SER A 87 -3.66 6.70 10.26
CA SER A 87 -2.88 5.82 9.38
C SER A 87 -3.44 4.40 9.34
N PHE A 88 -3.88 3.90 10.48
CA PHE A 88 -4.48 2.57 10.60
C PHE A 88 -5.81 2.49 9.85
N VAL A 89 -6.75 3.38 10.17
CA VAL A 89 -8.10 3.39 9.57
C VAL A 89 -8.02 3.66 8.07
N GLY A 90 -7.21 4.62 7.64
CA GLY A 90 -7.01 4.92 6.23
C GLY A 90 -6.43 3.74 5.45
N SER A 91 -5.35 3.15 5.96
CA SER A 91 -4.71 2.00 5.28
C SER A 91 -5.61 0.76 5.26
N MET A 92 -6.35 0.48 6.32
CA MET A 92 -7.31 -0.62 6.35
C MET A 92 -8.45 -0.40 5.35
N GLY A 93 -9.04 0.81 5.33
CA GLY A 93 -10.07 1.16 4.34
C GLY A 93 -9.58 0.99 2.90
N ALA A 94 -8.37 1.46 2.60
CA ALA A 94 -7.76 1.29 1.29
C ALA A 94 -7.57 -0.19 0.93
N VAL A 95 -7.00 -0.99 1.82
CA VAL A 95 -6.74 -2.42 1.57
C VAL A 95 -8.04 -3.20 1.35
N ILE A 96 -9.06 -2.95 2.16
CA ILE A 96 -10.37 -3.62 2.01
C ILE A 96 -10.93 -3.35 0.61
N VAL A 97 -10.95 -2.08 0.20
CA VAL A 97 -11.49 -1.70 -1.10
C VAL A 97 -10.65 -2.25 -2.25
N MET A 98 -9.32 -2.19 -2.15
CA MET A 98 -8.42 -2.78 -3.15
C MET A 98 -8.62 -4.30 -3.30
N VAL A 99 -8.74 -5.02 -2.18
CA VAL A 99 -8.98 -6.47 -2.17
C VAL A 99 -10.34 -6.81 -2.79
N VAL A 100 -11.38 -6.03 -2.45
CA VAL A 100 -12.71 -6.23 -3.02
C VAL A 100 -12.69 -5.98 -4.53
N LEU A 101 -12.10 -4.86 -4.97
CA LEU A 101 -11.98 -4.54 -6.39
C LEU A 101 -11.19 -5.61 -7.14
N HIS A 102 -10.07 -6.06 -6.56
CA HIS A 102 -9.25 -7.11 -7.16
C HIS A 102 -10.01 -8.45 -7.27
N LYS A 103 -10.83 -8.81 -6.27
CA LYS A 103 -11.65 -10.03 -6.29
C LYS A 103 -12.84 -9.95 -7.25
N VAL A 104 -13.52 -8.80 -7.30
CA VAL A 104 -14.76 -8.63 -8.09
C VAL A 104 -14.45 -8.44 -9.57
N PHE A 105 -13.48 -7.61 -9.88
CA PHE A 105 -13.16 -7.23 -11.25
C PHE A 105 -11.94 -7.98 -11.82
N GLY A 106 -11.15 -8.65 -10.98
CA GLY A 106 -10.00 -9.43 -11.39
C GLY A 106 -9.04 -8.65 -12.30
N LYS A 107 -8.64 -9.28 -13.41
CA LYS A 107 -7.73 -8.70 -14.39
C LYS A 107 -8.36 -7.66 -15.33
N HIS A 108 -9.65 -7.39 -15.22
CA HIS A 108 -10.34 -6.45 -16.11
C HIS A 108 -10.09 -4.99 -15.78
N ILE A 109 -9.62 -4.70 -14.55
CA ILE A 109 -9.29 -3.34 -14.11
C ILE A 109 -7.78 -3.24 -13.94
N GLY A 110 -7.20 -2.20 -14.56
CA GLY A 110 -5.76 -1.93 -14.44
C GLY A 110 -5.36 -1.57 -13.00
N LEU A 111 -4.14 -1.96 -12.63
CA LEU A 111 -3.51 -1.61 -11.35
C LEU A 111 -3.62 -0.13 -10.98
N PRO A 112 -3.42 0.83 -11.91
CA PRO A 112 -3.59 2.25 -11.60
C PRO A 112 -4.99 2.60 -11.12
N THR A 113 -6.03 1.98 -11.70
CA THR A 113 -7.42 2.23 -11.29
C THR A 113 -7.69 1.72 -9.88
N VAL A 114 -7.25 0.50 -9.56
CA VAL A 114 -7.38 -0.09 -8.21
C VAL A 114 -6.67 0.78 -7.18
N SER A 115 -5.46 1.24 -7.52
CA SER A 115 -4.65 2.12 -6.66
C SER A 115 -5.30 3.50 -6.48
N THR A 116 -5.90 4.07 -7.53
CA THR A 116 -6.63 5.34 -7.47
C THR A 116 -7.80 5.27 -6.49
N VAL A 117 -8.64 4.24 -6.63
CA VAL A 117 -9.78 4.06 -5.73
C VAL A 117 -9.30 3.79 -4.30
N GLY A 118 -8.23 3.01 -4.12
CA GLY A 118 -7.60 2.78 -2.83
C GLY A 118 -7.09 4.07 -2.18
N GLY A 119 -6.45 4.96 -2.95
CA GLY A 119 -5.97 6.26 -2.49
C GLY A 119 -7.09 7.19 -2.03
N VAL A 120 -8.16 7.27 -2.82
CA VAL A 120 -9.36 8.00 -2.44
C VAL A 120 -9.96 7.44 -1.15
N CYS A 121 -10.12 6.12 -1.08
CA CYS A 121 -10.70 5.46 0.09
C CYS A 121 -9.84 5.65 1.34
N ASN A 122 -8.51 5.64 1.20
CA ASN A 122 -7.59 5.96 2.29
C ASN A 122 -7.87 7.34 2.89
N ASN A 123 -7.96 8.37 2.06
CA ASN A 123 -8.19 9.73 2.51
C ASN A 123 -9.60 9.94 3.08
N VAL A 124 -10.60 9.35 2.43
CA VAL A 124 -12.00 9.41 2.91
C VAL A 124 -12.14 8.72 4.27
N SER A 125 -11.53 7.55 4.46
CA SER A 125 -11.57 6.83 5.75
C SER A 125 -10.89 7.64 6.87
N GLN A 126 -9.79 8.31 6.59
CA GLN A 126 -9.13 9.21 7.54
C GLN A 126 -10.02 10.40 7.89
N TYR A 127 -10.65 11.01 6.89
CA TYR A 127 -11.57 12.12 7.09
C TYR A 127 -12.78 11.72 7.93
N LEU A 128 -13.36 10.54 7.68
CA LEU A 128 -14.47 10.01 8.48
C LEU A 128 -14.06 9.83 9.96
N LEU A 129 -12.86 9.34 10.22
CA LEU A 129 -12.35 9.22 11.59
C LEU A 129 -12.22 10.59 12.25
N LEU A 130 -11.71 11.60 11.54
CA LEU A 130 -11.60 12.98 12.05
C LEU A 130 -12.98 13.59 12.36
N LEU A 131 -13.99 13.31 11.57
CA LEU A 131 -15.37 13.74 11.83
C LEU A 131 -15.93 13.07 13.10
N ILE A 132 -15.74 11.78 13.27
CA ILE A 132 -16.22 11.03 14.45
C ILE A 132 -15.54 11.54 15.72
N THR A 133 -14.25 11.82 15.67
CA THR A 133 -13.49 12.33 16.82
C THR A 133 -13.72 13.81 17.08
N ARG A 134 -14.54 14.48 16.29
CA ARG A 134 -14.81 15.94 16.35
C ARG A 134 -13.55 16.82 16.36
N THR A 135 -12.44 16.26 15.91
CA THR A 135 -11.15 16.97 15.85
C THR A 135 -11.17 18.07 14.80
N VAL A 136 -12.03 17.93 13.79
CA VAL A 136 -12.16 18.91 12.68
C VAL A 136 -13.64 19.28 12.56
N GLY A 137 -14.01 20.41 13.13
CA GLY A 137 -15.36 20.96 12.95
C GLY A 137 -15.53 21.48 11.52
N THR A 138 -16.68 21.20 10.92
CA THR A 138 -17.26 21.86 9.72
C THR A 138 -16.38 21.93 8.45
N LEU A 139 -15.43 21.01 8.24
CA LEU A 139 -14.53 21.04 7.08
C LEU A 139 -15.08 20.25 5.88
N TRP A 140 -16.36 20.40 5.55
CA TRP A 140 -16.96 19.80 4.35
C TRP A 140 -16.26 20.23 3.05
N TYR A 141 -15.66 21.42 3.04
CA TYR A 141 -14.86 21.93 1.91
C TYR A 141 -13.57 21.16 1.66
N TYR A 142 -13.08 20.40 2.65
CA TYR A 142 -11.86 19.58 2.50
C TYR A 142 -12.09 18.24 1.80
N LEU A 143 -13.31 17.71 1.86
CA LEU A 143 -13.61 16.39 1.30
C LEU A 143 -13.32 16.30 -0.20
N PRO A 144 -13.77 17.25 -1.06
CA PRO A 144 -13.45 17.21 -2.48
C PRO A 144 -11.93 17.27 -2.74
N LEU A 145 -11.23 18.11 -1.97
CA LEU A 145 -9.77 18.25 -2.11
C LEU A 145 -9.04 16.96 -1.73
N LEU A 146 -9.48 16.29 -0.65
CA LEU A 146 -8.93 14.99 -0.22
C LEU A 146 -9.19 13.89 -1.25
N VAL A 147 -10.36 13.89 -1.87
CA VAL A 147 -10.72 12.94 -2.94
C VAL A 147 -9.82 13.14 -4.15
N VAL A 148 -9.66 14.38 -4.60
CA VAL A 148 -8.78 14.71 -5.74
C VAL A 148 -7.34 14.36 -5.42
N ALA A 149 -6.84 14.77 -4.25
CA ALA A 149 -5.46 14.48 -3.81
C ALA A 149 -5.22 12.96 -3.72
N GLY A 150 -6.16 12.21 -3.12
CA GLY A 150 -6.09 10.75 -3.03
C GLY A 150 -6.15 10.07 -4.40
N GLY A 151 -6.97 10.59 -5.32
CA GLY A 151 -7.08 10.10 -6.69
C GLY A 151 -5.79 10.29 -7.48
N VAL A 152 -5.23 11.49 -7.46
CA VAL A 152 -3.97 11.82 -8.16
C VAL A 152 -2.80 11.01 -7.58
N ALA A 153 -2.66 11.00 -6.25
CA ALA A 153 -1.61 10.23 -5.58
C ALA A 153 -1.77 8.73 -5.87
N GLY A 154 -2.98 8.19 -5.78
CA GLY A 154 -3.27 6.79 -6.07
C GLY A 154 -2.97 6.41 -7.52
N TYR A 155 -3.26 7.27 -8.48
CA TYR A 155 -2.94 7.04 -9.89
C TYR A 155 -1.43 6.99 -10.13
N LEU A 156 -0.67 7.93 -9.55
CA LEU A 156 0.79 7.95 -9.63
C LEU A 156 1.41 6.71 -9.00
N VAL A 157 0.94 6.35 -7.81
CA VAL A 157 1.35 5.13 -7.09
C VAL A 157 1.06 3.87 -7.91
N GLY A 158 -0.11 3.79 -8.53
CA GLY A 158 -0.47 2.68 -9.40
C GLY A 158 0.43 2.57 -10.63
N GLY A 159 0.78 3.70 -11.25
CA GLY A 159 1.73 3.77 -12.36
C GLY A 159 3.13 3.31 -11.96
N VAL A 160 3.63 3.76 -10.81
CA VAL A 160 4.92 3.31 -10.25
C VAL A 160 4.89 1.80 -9.94
N SER A 161 3.80 1.32 -9.33
CA SER A 161 3.65 -0.11 -9.03
C SER A 161 3.68 -0.96 -10.30
N LEU A 162 3.02 -0.52 -11.36
CA LEU A 162 3.02 -1.20 -12.65
C LEU A 162 4.42 -1.21 -13.28
N ALA A 163 5.15 -0.09 -13.22
CA ALA A 163 6.51 0.00 -13.71
C ALA A 163 7.47 -0.92 -12.93
N VAL A 164 7.31 -1.01 -11.61
CA VAL A 164 8.11 -1.91 -10.77
C VAL A 164 7.81 -3.37 -11.10
N LEU A 165 6.52 -3.75 -11.17
CA LEU A 165 6.12 -5.11 -11.52
C LEU A 165 6.65 -5.53 -12.89
N SER A 166 6.54 -4.67 -13.90
CA SER A 166 7.04 -4.97 -15.24
C SER A 166 8.56 -5.15 -15.30
N ARG A 167 9.31 -4.48 -14.44
CA ARG A 167 10.76 -4.67 -14.30
C ARG A 167 11.11 -5.95 -13.54
N LEU A 168 10.36 -6.26 -12.50
CA LEU A 168 10.52 -7.51 -11.74
C LEU A 168 10.26 -8.73 -12.63
N ASP A 169 9.19 -8.71 -13.39
CA ASP A 169 8.86 -9.78 -14.34
C ASP A 169 9.98 -10.00 -15.37
N ARG A 170 10.52 -8.93 -15.94
CA ARG A 170 11.66 -9.01 -16.86
C ARG A 170 12.92 -9.56 -16.19
N ALA A 171 13.19 -9.17 -14.96
CA ALA A 171 14.34 -9.66 -14.21
C ALA A 171 14.21 -11.15 -13.83
N LEU A 172 13.00 -11.59 -13.50
CA LEU A 172 12.72 -12.97 -13.13
C LEU A 172 12.65 -13.91 -14.35
N HIS A 173 12.06 -13.47 -15.47
CA HIS A 173 11.97 -14.26 -16.70
C HIS A 173 13.19 -14.09 -17.61
N GLY A 174 13.91 -12.98 -17.53
CA GLY A 174 15.17 -12.74 -18.26
C GLY A 174 16.33 -13.61 -17.75
N SER A 175 16.30 -14.05 -16.49
CA SER A 175 17.31 -14.95 -15.93
C SER A 175 17.18 -16.41 -16.41
N VAL A 176 16.01 -16.79 -16.91
CA VAL A 176 15.75 -18.15 -17.42
C VAL A 176 16.27 -18.34 -18.86
N THR A 177 16.42 -17.26 -19.62
CA THR A 177 16.86 -17.31 -21.03
C THR A 177 18.38 -17.27 -21.20
N VAL A 178 19.15 -16.91 -20.19
CA VAL A 178 20.65 -16.85 -20.28
C VAL A 178 21.30 -18.18 -19.95
N GLU A 179 20.61 -19.13 -19.29
CA GLU A 179 21.16 -20.43 -18.88
C GLU A 179 20.91 -21.55 -19.91
N SER A 180 20.28 -21.24 -21.07
CA SER A 180 19.99 -22.20 -22.13
C SER A 180 20.76 -21.93 -23.46
N ARG A 181 21.93 -21.27 -23.37
CA ARG A 181 22.87 -21.17 -24.51
C ARG A 181 24.25 -21.66 -24.14
#